data_05de4f8c6d47265c53f0291a5173ae86
#
_entry.id   05de4f8c6d47265c53f0291a5173ae86
#
_cell.length_a   1.000
_cell.length_b   1.000
_cell.length_c   1.000
_cell.angle_alpha   90.00
_cell.angle_beta   90.00
_cell.angle_gamma   90.00
#
_symmetry.space_group_name_H-M   'P 1'
#
loop_
_entity.id
_entity.type
_entity.pdbx_description
1 polymer ?
#
loop_
_entity_poly.entity_id
_entity_poly.type
_entity_poly.pdbx_seq_one_letter_code
_entity_poly.pdbx_strand_id
1 'polypeptide(L)'
;RAFAEAGVDSVGHVSACLANADLPVEERELAAALRRRGWGAGVDVRNDTFAILRAGLLEDAEPRGVAVVCGAGINCVGMLPDGRTARFPAIGRISGDWGGGGGLAEEALWYAARAEDGRGEATALRDALPAHFGLASMYALIEALHLGSIAPVRRHELTPVLFATAAAGDAVARSLVDRMADEVVAMSTVALDRLGLLGEETPVLLGGSVLAARHPQLDDRIRALLADRAPKAVARVVAARPVLGAALLGLDQVGAATEVHARVRGHYEAAAS
;
A
#
# COMPACT_ATOMS: atom_id res chain seq x y z
N ARG A 1 17.91 -9.79 18.42
CA ARG A 1 18.58 -8.50 18.67
C ARG A 1 17.71 -7.64 19.59
N ALA A 2 16.46 -7.29 19.24
CA ALA A 2 15.55 -6.46 20.04
C ALA A 2 15.36 -7.02 21.49
N PHE A 3 15.23 -8.32 21.68
CA PHE A 3 15.12 -8.93 23.01
C PHE A 3 16.37 -8.73 23.85
N ALA A 4 17.55 -8.90 23.24
CA ALA A 4 18.83 -8.67 23.93
C ALA A 4 19.01 -7.18 24.32
N GLU A 5 18.59 -6.26 23.46
CA GLU A 5 18.59 -4.82 23.73
C GLU A 5 17.60 -4.46 24.86
N ALA A 6 16.46 -5.13 24.92
CA ALA A 6 15.44 -4.94 25.95
C ALA A 6 15.72 -5.72 27.25
N GLY A 7 16.73 -6.59 27.28
CA GLY A 7 17.05 -7.41 28.43
C GLY A 7 15.98 -8.45 28.78
N VAL A 8 15.24 -8.95 27.80
CA VAL A 8 14.17 -9.95 27.98
C VAL A 8 14.37 -11.14 27.03
N ASP A 9 13.96 -12.33 27.47
CA ASP A 9 14.04 -13.55 26.65
C ASP A 9 12.75 -13.83 25.86
N SER A 10 11.62 -13.30 26.34
CA SER A 10 10.31 -13.46 25.72
C SER A 10 9.40 -12.29 26.06
N VAL A 11 8.28 -12.20 25.34
CA VAL A 11 7.24 -11.18 25.55
C VAL A 11 5.87 -11.84 25.79
N GLY A 12 4.92 -11.08 26.36
CA GLY A 12 3.56 -11.59 26.55
C GLY A 12 2.84 -11.82 25.23
N HIS A 13 3.08 -10.95 24.23
CA HIS A 13 2.43 -11.02 22.92
C HIS A 13 3.36 -10.57 21.80
N VAL A 14 3.28 -11.24 20.65
CA VAL A 14 3.93 -10.89 19.38
C VAL A 14 2.86 -10.48 18.37
N SER A 15 2.86 -9.22 17.98
CA SER A 15 2.04 -8.70 16.88
C SER A 15 2.90 -8.54 15.64
N ALA A 16 2.62 -9.33 14.61
CA ALA A 16 3.36 -9.31 13.35
C ALA A 16 2.45 -8.91 12.19
N CYS A 17 2.78 -7.80 11.55
CA CYS A 17 2.13 -7.36 10.33
C CYS A 17 3.08 -7.60 9.16
N LEU A 18 2.74 -8.53 8.28
CA LEU A 18 3.65 -9.07 7.29
C LEU A 18 3.11 -8.86 5.87
N ALA A 19 3.97 -8.39 4.98
CA ALA A 19 3.71 -8.45 3.55
C ALA A 19 3.48 -9.92 3.12
N ASN A 20 2.65 -10.15 2.13
CA ASN A 20 2.25 -11.49 1.66
C ASN A 20 1.52 -12.35 2.73
N ALA A 21 0.99 -11.77 3.80
CA ALA A 21 0.00 -12.40 4.67
C ALA A 21 -1.41 -11.99 4.19
N ASP A 22 -1.71 -12.31 2.94
CA ASP A 22 -2.87 -11.79 2.22
C ASP A 22 -4.11 -12.67 2.45
N LEU A 23 -3.89 -13.97 2.56
CA LEU A 23 -4.96 -14.95 2.77
C LEU A 23 -4.99 -15.44 4.24
N PRO A 24 -6.19 -15.77 4.76
CA PRO A 24 -6.30 -16.31 6.12
C PRO A 24 -5.47 -17.59 6.37
N VAL A 25 -5.20 -18.37 5.34
CA VAL A 25 -4.35 -19.57 5.46
C VAL A 25 -2.89 -19.16 5.71
N GLU A 26 -2.39 -18.16 5.01
CA GLU A 26 -1.02 -17.66 5.18
C GLU A 26 -0.83 -17.04 6.57
N GLU A 27 -1.79 -16.24 7.05
CA GLU A 27 -1.74 -15.71 8.43
C GLU A 27 -1.66 -16.83 9.47
N ARG A 28 -2.45 -17.89 9.31
CA ARG A 28 -2.41 -19.06 10.23
C ARG A 28 -1.07 -19.78 10.19
N GLU A 29 -0.52 -20.02 9.00
CA GLU A 29 0.76 -20.71 8.82
C GLU A 29 1.93 -19.89 9.38
N LEU A 30 1.96 -18.59 9.11
CA LEU A 30 2.94 -17.65 9.64
C LEU A 30 2.84 -17.54 11.15
N ALA A 31 1.62 -17.44 11.70
CA ALA A 31 1.42 -17.45 13.15
C ALA A 31 1.93 -18.76 13.80
N ALA A 32 1.66 -19.91 13.18
CA ALA A 32 2.18 -21.19 13.66
C ALA A 32 3.73 -21.23 13.60
N ALA A 33 4.33 -20.65 12.53
CA ALA A 33 5.79 -20.56 12.42
C ALA A 33 6.39 -19.66 13.50
N LEU A 34 5.76 -18.52 13.81
CA LEU A 34 6.22 -17.62 14.87
C LEU A 34 6.05 -18.23 16.27
N ARG A 35 4.95 -18.95 16.53
CA ARG A 35 4.76 -19.66 17.81
C ARG A 35 5.88 -20.67 18.06
N ARG A 36 6.33 -21.39 17.03
CA ARG A 36 7.47 -22.34 17.17
C ARG A 36 8.79 -21.66 17.56
N ARG A 37 8.91 -20.33 17.37
CA ARG A 37 10.09 -19.57 17.81
C ARG A 37 10.11 -19.32 19.32
N GLY A 38 8.98 -19.46 20.00
CA GLY A 38 8.89 -19.24 21.45
C GLY A 38 9.11 -17.79 21.89
N TRP A 39 8.92 -16.81 20.99
CA TRP A 39 9.19 -15.41 21.30
C TRP A 39 8.14 -14.78 22.23
N GLY A 40 6.92 -15.29 22.23
CA GLY A 40 5.84 -14.78 23.05
C GLY A 40 4.78 -15.82 23.35
N ALA A 41 4.04 -15.60 24.44
CA ALA A 41 2.93 -16.46 24.83
C ALA A 41 1.75 -16.37 23.84
N GLY A 42 1.43 -15.15 23.40
CA GLY A 42 0.47 -14.88 22.33
C GLY A 42 1.17 -14.51 21.02
N VAL A 43 0.59 -14.90 19.88
CA VAL A 43 1.06 -14.51 18.55
C VAL A 43 -0.12 -14.22 17.66
N ASP A 44 -0.17 -13.01 17.12
CA ASP A 44 -1.10 -12.58 16.08
C ASP A 44 -0.35 -12.18 14.82
N VAL A 45 -0.84 -12.62 13.66
CA VAL A 45 -0.30 -12.27 12.36
C VAL A 45 -1.41 -11.66 11.53
N ARG A 46 -1.14 -10.52 10.92
CA ARG A 46 -2.03 -9.82 10.00
C ARG A 46 -1.27 -9.36 8.77
N ASN A 47 -2.00 -9.03 7.71
CA ASN A 47 -1.42 -8.32 6.58
C ASN A 47 -0.87 -6.95 7.02
N ASP A 48 0.21 -6.49 6.40
CA ASP A 48 0.91 -5.24 6.71
C ASP A 48 0.05 -3.98 6.50
N THR A 49 -0.99 -4.05 5.67
CA THR A 49 -1.94 -2.95 5.46
C THR A 49 -2.69 -2.58 6.75
N PHE A 50 -2.95 -3.54 7.65
CA PHE A 50 -3.52 -3.25 8.97
C PHE A 50 -2.59 -2.41 9.85
N ALA A 51 -1.27 -2.62 9.73
CA ALA A 51 -0.31 -1.78 10.45
C ALA A 51 -0.33 -0.33 9.92
N ILE A 52 -0.43 -0.15 8.62
CA ILE A 52 -0.55 1.19 8.01
C ILE A 52 -1.85 1.85 8.47
N LEU A 53 -2.97 1.11 8.48
CA LEU A 53 -4.23 1.60 9.00
C LEU A 53 -4.08 2.07 10.45
N ARG A 54 -3.57 1.22 11.34
CA ARG A 54 -3.47 1.56 12.78
C ARG A 54 -2.47 2.68 13.06
N ALA A 55 -1.37 2.75 12.32
CA ALA A 55 -0.37 3.82 12.46
C ALA A 55 -0.94 5.19 12.06
N GLY A 56 -1.77 5.25 11.03
CA GLY A 56 -2.35 6.48 10.50
C GLY A 56 -3.56 7.01 11.26
N LEU A 57 -4.14 6.23 12.18
CA LEU A 57 -5.21 6.71 13.06
C LEU A 57 -4.66 7.68 14.11
N LEU A 58 -5.45 8.69 14.49
CA LEU A 58 -5.08 9.64 15.55
C LEU A 58 -4.94 8.92 16.90
N GLU A 59 -4.25 9.57 17.83
CA GLU A 59 -3.88 8.99 19.12
C GLU A 59 -5.09 8.53 19.93
N ASP A 60 -6.10 9.40 20.03
CA ASP A 60 -7.33 9.16 20.81
C ASP A 60 -8.46 8.54 19.96
N ALA A 61 -8.18 8.22 18.68
CA ALA A 61 -9.19 7.66 17.82
C ALA A 61 -9.39 6.17 18.09
N GLU A 62 -10.66 5.75 18.14
CA GLU A 62 -11.00 4.34 18.09
C GLU A 62 -10.35 3.68 16.86
N PRO A 63 -9.99 2.39 16.93
CA PRO A 63 -9.41 1.66 15.81
C PRO A 63 -10.44 1.41 14.70
N ARG A 64 -10.88 2.49 14.05
CA ARG A 64 -11.93 2.53 13.04
C ARG A 64 -11.47 3.29 11.81
N GLY A 65 -11.58 2.68 10.64
CA GLY A 65 -11.25 3.32 9.36
C GLY A 65 -10.91 2.31 8.27
N VAL A 66 -10.49 2.86 7.15
CA VAL A 66 -10.04 2.12 5.97
C VAL A 66 -8.64 2.58 5.58
N ALA A 67 -7.79 1.67 5.13
CA ALA A 67 -6.51 2.02 4.50
C ALA A 67 -6.41 1.39 3.13
N VAL A 68 -5.92 2.17 2.16
CA VAL A 68 -5.47 1.68 0.85
C VAL A 68 -3.97 1.89 0.77
N VAL A 69 -3.26 0.84 0.41
CA VAL A 69 -1.80 0.85 0.31
C VAL A 69 -1.38 0.54 -1.12
N CYS A 70 -0.64 1.47 -1.73
CA CYS A 70 -0.06 1.32 -3.05
C CYS A 70 1.47 1.39 -2.94
N GLY A 71 2.08 0.22 -2.83
CA GLY A 71 3.53 -0.02 -2.88
C GLY A 71 3.89 -0.70 -4.20
N ALA A 72 4.50 -1.88 -4.13
CA ALA A 72 4.71 -2.75 -5.30
C ALA A 72 3.37 -3.21 -5.90
N GLY A 73 2.44 -3.65 -5.04
CA GLY A 73 1.04 -3.95 -5.38
C GLY A 73 0.07 -2.93 -4.79
N ILE A 74 -1.22 -3.28 -4.80
CA ILE A 74 -2.29 -2.54 -4.16
C ILE A 74 -3.04 -3.44 -3.20
N ASN A 75 -3.38 -2.94 -2.01
CA ASN A 75 -4.23 -3.63 -1.04
C ASN A 75 -5.12 -2.63 -0.31
N CYS A 76 -6.24 -3.13 0.20
CA CYS A 76 -7.14 -2.34 1.02
C CYS A 76 -7.67 -3.18 2.19
N VAL A 77 -7.68 -2.58 3.36
CA VAL A 77 -8.33 -3.15 4.55
C VAL A 77 -9.15 -2.10 5.28
N GLY A 78 -10.17 -2.55 5.96
CA GLY A 78 -10.91 -1.73 6.92
C GLY A 78 -11.04 -2.47 8.25
N MET A 79 -11.19 -1.74 9.34
CA MET A 79 -11.41 -2.31 10.67
C MET A 79 -12.37 -1.47 11.50
N LEU A 80 -13.03 -2.13 12.43
CA LEU A 80 -13.90 -1.54 13.45
C LEU A 80 -13.43 -1.94 14.86
N PRO A 81 -13.80 -1.17 15.90
CA PRO A 81 -13.45 -1.47 17.30
C PRO A 81 -13.99 -2.82 17.79
N ASP A 82 -15.10 -3.29 17.23
CA ASP A 82 -15.74 -4.57 17.55
C ASP A 82 -15.04 -5.79 16.92
N GLY A 83 -13.95 -5.58 16.18
CA GLY A 83 -13.16 -6.63 15.54
C GLY A 83 -13.62 -6.97 14.12
N ARG A 84 -14.71 -6.42 13.60
CA ARG A 84 -15.08 -6.58 12.18
C ARG A 84 -14.04 -5.96 11.28
N THR A 85 -13.74 -6.64 10.18
CA THR A 85 -12.79 -6.17 9.16
C THR A 85 -13.36 -6.29 7.76
N ALA A 86 -12.95 -5.39 6.86
CA ALA A 86 -13.10 -5.55 5.42
C ALA A 86 -11.71 -5.86 4.83
N ARG A 87 -11.63 -6.83 3.93
CA ARG A 87 -10.37 -7.29 3.33
C ARG A 87 -10.57 -7.64 1.86
N PHE A 88 -9.49 -7.52 1.11
CA PHE A 88 -9.34 -8.02 -0.25
C PHE A 88 -8.21 -9.06 -0.26
N PRO A 89 -8.22 -10.05 -1.17
CA PRO A 89 -7.14 -11.04 -1.25
C PRO A 89 -5.78 -10.43 -1.62
N ALA A 90 -5.75 -9.35 -2.42
CA ALA A 90 -4.57 -8.56 -2.78
C ALA A 90 -3.38 -9.39 -3.34
N ILE A 91 -3.68 -10.46 -4.09
CA ILE A 91 -2.69 -11.35 -4.73
C ILE A 91 -2.54 -11.08 -6.24
N GLY A 92 -2.80 -9.85 -6.65
CA GLY A 92 -2.63 -9.36 -8.01
C GLY A 92 -3.83 -9.66 -8.93
N ARG A 93 -3.58 -9.78 -10.22
CA ARG A 93 -4.64 -9.93 -11.24
C ARG A 93 -5.57 -11.13 -11.00
N ILE A 94 -5.11 -12.18 -10.36
CA ILE A 94 -5.91 -13.36 -10.02
C ILE A 94 -7.03 -13.06 -9.01
N SER A 95 -6.83 -12.04 -8.17
CA SER A 95 -7.85 -11.53 -7.23
C SER A 95 -8.61 -10.31 -7.75
N GLY A 96 -8.34 -9.90 -8.99
CA GLY A 96 -8.98 -8.77 -9.62
C GLY A 96 -8.30 -7.42 -9.33
N ASP A 97 -7.12 -7.40 -8.71
CA ASP A 97 -6.42 -6.18 -8.37
C ASP A 97 -5.77 -5.56 -9.62
N TRP A 98 -5.84 -4.25 -9.69
CA TRP A 98 -5.14 -3.46 -10.70
C TRP A 98 -4.43 -2.29 -10.06
N GLY A 99 -3.16 -2.08 -10.43
CA GLY A 99 -2.38 -0.94 -9.92
C GLY A 99 -1.22 -1.35 -9.03
N GLY A 100 -0.85 -0.45 -8.10
CA GLY A 100 0.44 -0.50 -7.44
C GLY A 100 1.58 -0.16 -8.39
N GLY A 101 2.79 0.05 -7.85
CA GLY A 101 3.93 0.46 -8.66
C GLY A 101 4.31 -0.58 -9.73
N GLY A 102 4.28 -1.87 -9.38
CA GLY A 102 4.58 -2.96 -10.33
C GLY A 102 3.58 -3.02 -11.47
N GLY A 103 2.28 -2.99 -11.16
CA GLY A 103 1.22 -3.01 -12.18
C GLY A 103 1.27 -1.78 -13.09
N LEU A 104 1.50 -0.59 -12.54
CA LEU A 104 1.65 0.64 -13.32
C LEU A 104 2.87 0.57 -14.27
N ALA A 105 4.00 0.03 -13.80
CA ALA A 105 5.18 -0.16 -14.63
C ALA A 105 4.94 -1.15 -15.78
N GLU A 106 4.21 -2.23 -15.52
CA GLU A 106 3.83 -3.22 -16.54
C GLU A 106 2.89 -2.63 -17.58
N GLU A 107 1.89 -1.85 -17.17
CA GLU A 107 0.99 -1.16 -18.11
C GLU A 107 1.75 -0.12 -18.94
N ALA A 108 2.63 0.68 -18.32
CA ALA A 108 3.46 1.64 -19.03
C ALA A 108 4.32 0.96 -20.12
N LEU A 109 4.96 -0.16 -19.78
CA LEU A 109 5.73 -0.98 -20.73
C LEU A 109 4.84 -1.50 -21.86
N TRP A 110 3.63 -1.99 -21.54
CA TRP A 110 2.71 -2.53 -22.54
C TRP A 110 2.27 -1.45 -23.56
N TYR A 111 1.88 -0.27 -23.07
CA TYR A 111 1.49 0.84 -23.96
C TYR A 111 2.67 1.37 -24.77
N ALA A 112 3.85 1.52 -24.18
CA ALA A 112 5.05 1.96 -24.85
C ALA A 112 5.49 1.00 -25.96
N ALA A 113 5.46 -0.31 -25.71
CA ALA A 113 5.79 -1.33 -26.71
C ALA A 113 4.82 -1.30 -27.90
N ARG A 114 3.53 -1.11 -27.63
CA ARG A 114 2.50 -1.03 -28.69
C ARG A 114 2.58 0.28 -29.48
N ALA A 115 3.01 1.36 -28.86
CA ALA A 115 3.27 2.62 -29.56
C ALA A 115 4.49 2.50 -30.50
N GLU A 116 5.52 1.74 -30.09
CA GLU A 116 6.72 1.49 -30.88
C GLU A 116 6.43 0.70 -32.17
N ASP A 117 5.59 -0.34 -32.08
CA ASP A 117 5.28 -1.21 -33.21
C ASP A 117 4.00 -0.81 -33.99
N GLY A 118 3.35 0.29 -33.62
CA GLY A 118 2.18 0.83 -34.30
C GLY A 118 0.85 0.15 -33.97
N ARG A 119 0.80 -0.78 -33.00
CA ARG A 119 -0.45 -1.43 -32.55
C ARG A 119 -1.24 -0.59 -31.54
N GLY A 120 -0.67 0.46 -30.98
CA GLY A 120 -1.27 1.28 -29.94
C GLY A 120 -1.22 2.77 -30.23
N GLU A 121 -1.77 3.53 -29.30
CA GLU A 121 -1.74 4.98 -29.36
C GLU A 121 -0.32 5.51 -29.19
N ALA A 122 -0.03 6.65 -29.82
CA ALA A 122 1.25 7.34 -29.63
C ALA A 122 1.36 7.83 -28.19
N THR A 123 2.51 7.60 -27.57
CA THR A 123 2.80 8.03 -26.21
C THR A 123 4.29 8.35 -26.05
N ALA A 124 4.59 9.37 -25.25
CA ALA A 124 5.95 9.73 -24.87
C ALA A 124 6.63 8.66 -24.00
N LEU A 125 5.88 7.73 -23.41
CA LEU A 125 6.42 6.57 -22.68
C LEU A 125 7.35 5.72 -23.56
N ARG A 126 7.09 5.66 -24.89
CA ARG A 126 7.91 4.94 -25.87
C ARG A 126 9.39 5.35 -25.80
N ASP A 127 9.63 6.64 -25.60
CA ASP A 127 10.98 7.18 -25.56
C ASP A 127 11.50 7.35 -24.10
N ALA A 128 10.60 7.71 -23.18
CA ALA A 128 10.94 7.96 -21.78
C ALA A 128 11.39 6.70 -21.02
N LEU A 129 10.74 5.56 -21.25
CA LEU A 129 11.06 4.31 -20.53
C LEU A 129 12.45 3.77 -20.88
N PRO A 130 12.86 3.61 -22.18
CA PRO A 130 14.22 3.21 -22.49
C PRO A 130 15.26 4.24 -22.07
N ALA A 131 14.97 5.54 -22.18
CA ALA A 131 15.89 6.60 -21.77
C ALA A 131 16.25 6.53 -20.28
N HIS A 132 15.33 6.09 -19.41
CA HIS A 132 15.59 5.87 -17.99
C HIS A 132 16.76 4.90 -17.75
N PHE A 133 16.91 3.89 -18.60
CA PHE A 133 18.00 2.90 -18.54
C PHE A 133 19.19 3.25 -19.46
N GLY A 134 19.19 4.43 -20.09
CA GLY A 134 20.23 4.83 -21.04
C GLY A 134 20.18 4.05 -22.37
N LEU A 135 19.02 3.50 -22.73
CA LEU A 135 18.83 2.73 -23.94
C LEU A 135 18.23 3.58 -25.07
N ALA A 136 18.57 3.25 -26.32
CA ALA A 136 18.23 4.07 -27.48
C ALA A 136 16.81 3.85 -28.00
N SER A 137 16.15 2.75 -27.65
CA SER A 137 14.81 2.45 -28.17
C SER A 137 14.03 1.49 -27.28
N MET A 138 12.73 1.45 -27.50
CA MET A 138 11.86 0.50 -26.80
C MET A 138 12.22 -0.97 -27.08
N TYR A 139 12.66 -1.29 -28.31
CA TYR A 139 13.16 -2.63 -28.62
C TYR A 139 14.39 -3.01 -27.81
N ALA A 140 15.33 -2.08 -27.61
CA ALA A 140 16.50 -2.31 -26.74
C ALA A 140 16.09 -2.56 -25.27
N LEU A 141 15.06 -1.86 -24.78
CA LEU A 141 14.53 -2.08 -23.45
C LEU A 141 13.83 -3.46 -23.34
N ILE A 142 13.03 -3.83 -24.32
CA ILE A 142 12.37 -5.15 -24.37
C ILE A 142 13.42 -6.27 -24.35
N GLU A 143 14.47 -6.17 -25.19
CA GLU A 143 15.56 -7.14 -25.23
C GLU A 143 16.30 -7.23 -23.88
N ALA A 144 16.67 -6.09 -23.31
CA ALA A 144 17.40 -6.03 -22.03
C ALA A 144 16.60 -6.63 -20.86
N LEU A 145 15.29 -6.39 -20.82
CA LEU A 145 14.41 -6.97 -19.80
C LEU A 145 14.19 -8.46 -20.03
N HIS A 146 14.00 -8.88 -21.30
CA HIS A 146 13.75 -10.28 -21.67
C HIS A 146 14.96 -11.17 -21.40
N LEU A 147 16.13 -10.71 -21.78
CA LEU A 147 17.40 -11.44 -21.61
C LEU A 147 18.01 -11.29 -20.20
N GLY A 148 17.40 -10.48 -19.33
CA GLY A 148 17.87 -10.32 -17.97
C GLY A 148 19.06 -9.38 -17.78
N SER A 149 19.47 -8.63 -18.81
CA SER A 149 20.49 -7.58 -18.68
C SER A 149 20.05 -6.46 -17.73
N ILE A 150 18.73 -6.22 -17.65
CA ILE A 150 18.09 -5.43 -16.61
C ILE A 150 17.33 -6.41 -15.70
N ALA A 151 17.68 -6.43 -14.42
CA ALA A 151 17.04 -7.31 -13.44
C ALA A 151 15.53 -7.03 -13.36
N PRO A 152 14.64 -8.06 -13.28
CA PRO A 152 13.19 -7.89 -13.27
C PRO A 152 12.67 -6.93 -12.20
N VAL A 153 13.30 -6.89 -11.03
CA VAL A 153 12.95 -5.98 -9.92
C VAL A 153 13.08 -4.50 -10.31
N ARG A 154 13.98 -4.16 -11.22
CA ARG A 154 14.20 -2.79 -11.67
C ARG A 154 13.06 -2.21 -12.50
N ARG A 155 12.08 -3.03 -12.93
CA ARG A 155 10.86 -2.51 -13.59
C ARG A 155 10.11 -1.51 -12.71
N HIS A 156 10.19 -1.63 -11.39
CA HIS A 156 9.57 -0.66 -10.47
C HIS A 156 10.12 0.76 -10.62
N GLU A 157 11.33 0.93 -11.16
CA GLU A 157 11.93 2.22 -11.46
C GLU A 157 11.16 2.99 -12.55
N LEU A 158 10.32 2.31 -13.34
CA LEU A 158 9.53 2.91 -14.41
C LEU A 158 8.27 3.62 -13.91
N THR A 159 7.81 3.34 -12.71
CA THR A 159 6.63 3.99 -12.14
C THR A 159 6.81 5.51 -11.97
N PRO A 160 7.91 6.03 -11.42
CA PRO A 160 8.19 7.46 -11.42
C PRO A 160 8.25 8.06 -12.83
N VAL A 161 8.76 7.32 -13.82
CA VAL A 161 8.82 7.78 -15.22
C VAL A 161 7.41 7.94 -15.79
N LEU A 162 6.51 6.98 -15.53
CA LEU A 162 5.10 7.09 -15.89
C LEU A 162 4.47 8.37 -15.32
N PHE A 163 4.65 8.65 -14.03
CA PHE A 163 4.09 9.85 -13.39
C PHE A 163 4.68 11.14 -13.94
N ALA A 164 5.99 11.18 -14.24
CA ALA A 164 6.63 12.33 -14.86
C ALA A 164 6.08 12.56 -16.29
N THR A 165 5.88 11.50 -17.06
CA THR A 165 5.31 11.56 -18.41
C THR A 165 3.84 12.03 -18.38
N ALA A 166 3.06 11.56 -17.41
CA ALA A 166 1.69 12.03 -17.20
C ALA A 166 1.65 13.53 -16.83
N ALA A 167 2.54 13.98 -15.95
CA ALA A 167 2.66 15.38 -15.56
C ALA A 167 3.06 16.27 -16.74
N ALA A 168 3.86 15.75 -17.69
CA ALA A 168 4.22 16.42 -18.94
C ALA A 168 3.05 16.50 -19.96
N GLY A 169 1.92 15.85 -19.70
CA GLY A 169 0.70 15.98 -20.48
C GLY A 169 0.40 14.82 -21.43
N ASP A 170 1.17 13.74 -21.39
CA ASP A 170 0.91 12.55 -22.22
C ASP A 170 -0.45 11.91 -21.87
N ALA A 171 -1.29 11.71 -22.86
CA ALA A 171 -2.67 11.26 -22.67
C ALA A 171 -2.74 9.80 -22.16
N VAL A 172 -1.88 8.92 -22.67
CA VAL A 172 -1.82 7.51 -22.26
C VAL A 172 -1.33 7.42 -20.82
N ALA A 173 -0.24 8.10 -20.47
CA ALA A 173 0.27 8.11 -19.12
C ALA A 173 -0.75 8.65 -18.12
N ARG A 174 -1.47 9.74 -18.48
CA ARG A 174 -2.56 10.29 -17.67
C ARG A 174 -3.69 9.31 -17.46
N SER A 175 -4.10 8.57 -18.48
CA SER A 175 -5.17 7.57 -18.36
C SER A 175 -4.83 6.47 -17.36
N LEU A 176 -3.56 6.07 -17.28
CA LEU A 176 -3.08 5.09 -16.31
C LEU A 176 -3.11 5.64 -14.87
N VAL A 177 -2.74 6.92 -14.70
CA VAL A 177 -2.83 7.59 -13.38
C VAL A 177 -4.29 7.76 -12.95
N ASP A 178 -5.19 8.14 -13.87
CA ASP A 178 -6.61 8.28 -13.58
C ASP A 178 -7.24 6.94 -13.20
N ARG A 179 -6.91 5.87 -13.92
CA ARG A 179 -7.36 4.51 -13.58
C ARG A 179 -6.85 4.07 -12.21
N MET A 180 -5.62 4.41 -11.84
CA MET A 180 -5.10 4.14 -10.49
C MET A 180 -5.93 4.82 -9.41
N ALA A 181 -6.37 6.07 -9.64
CA ALA A 181 -7.27 6.75 -8.72
C ALA A 181 -8.63 6.05 -8.61
N ASP A 182 -9.19 5.61 -9.75
CA ASP A 182 -10.46 4.88 -9.78
C ASP A 182 -10.39 3.58 -8.96
N GLU A 183 -9.27 2.83 -9.02
CA GLU A 183 -9.05 1.60 -8.24
C GLU A 183 -8.92 1.91 -6.74
N VAL A 184 -8.13 2.92 -6.37
CA VAL A 184 -8.00 3.34 -4.95
C VAL A 184 -9.37 3.68 -4.36
N VAL A 185 -10.20 4.42 -5.10
CA VAL A 185 -11.51 4.82 -4.62
C VAL A 185 -12.50 3.64 -4.64
N ALA A 186 -12.45 2.78 -5.65
CA ALA A 186 -13.29 1.57 -5.68
C ALA A 186 -13.04 0.67 -4.47
N MET A 187 -11.78 0.38 -4.16
CA MET A 187 -11.45 -0.42 -2.97
C MET A 187 -11.87 0.28 -1.67
N SER A 188 -11.64 1.59 -1.55
CA SER A 188 -12.03 2.37 -0.37
C SER A 188 -13.54 2.32 -0.13
N THR A 189 -14.33 2.61 -1.17
CA THR A 189 -15.78 2.67 -1.06
C THR A 189 -16.40 1.31 -0.76
N VAL A 190 -15.89 0.24 -1.37
CA VAL A 190 -16.33 -1.13 -1.07
C VAL A 190 -15.97 -1.53 0.37
N ALA A 191 -14.80 -1.14 0.87
CA ALA A 191 -14.43 -1.41 2.26
C ALA A 191 -15.30 -0.64 3.25
N LEU A 192 -15.58 0.64 2.96
CA LEU A 192 -16.50 1.47 3.75
C LEU A 192 -17.91 0.87 3.78
N ASP A 193 -18.43 0.44 2.62
CA ASP A 193 -19.76 -0.15 2.50
C ASP A 193 -19.88 -1.46 3.30
N ARG A 194 -18.91 -2.38 3.15
CA ARG A 194 -18.85 -3.65 3.90
C ARG A 194 -18.86 -3.46 5.42
N LEU A 195 -18.36 -2.34 5.89
CA LEU A 195 -18.32 -1.98 7.32
C LEU A 195 -19.50 -1.09 7.77
N GLY A 196 -20.36 -0.66 6.84
CA GLY A 196 -21.47 0.24 7.13
C GLY A 196 -21.06 1.68 7.39
N LEU A 197 -19.91 2.13 6.85
CA LEU A 197 -19.28 3.41 7.15
C LEU A 197 -19.48 4.50 6.09
N LEU A 198 -20.14 4.22 4.96
CA LEU A 198 -20.36 5.21 3.88
C LEU A 198 -21.08 6.48 4.34
N GLY A 199 -21.98 6.34 5.30
CA GLY A 199 -22.78 7.44 5.86
C GLY A 199 -22.11 8.19 7.02
N GLU A 200 -20.90 7.83 7.42
CA GLU A 200 -20.23 8.33 8.61
C GLU A 200 -18.88 8.97 8.28
N GLU A 201 -18.51 10.01 9.06
CA GLU A 201 -17.17 10.57 8.94
C GLU A 201 -16.13 9.49 9.31
N THR A 202 -15.35 9.07 8.31
CA THR A 202 -14.43 7.94 8.45
C THR A 202 -13.11 8.23 7.78
N PRO A 203 -11.96 8.01 8.47
CA PRO A 203 -10.65 8.16 7.85
C PRO A 203 -10.42 7.10 6.78
N VAL A 204 -10.01 7.56 5.59
CA VAL A 204 -9.45 6.76 4.51
C VAL A 204 -7.97 7.07 4.42
N LEU A 205 -7.16 6.13 4.88
CA LEU A 205 -5.72 6.29 5.02
C LEU A 205 -5.02 5.78 3.75
N LEU A 206 -4.22 6.65 3.15
CA LEU A 206 -3.51 6.40 1.90
C LEU A 206 -2.04 6.12 2.21
N GLY A 207 -1.59 4.89 1.99
CA GLY A 207 -0.24 4.44 2.31
C GLY A 207 0.51 3.85 1.11
N GLY A 208 1.78 3.50 1.34
CA GLY A 208 2.66 2.97 0.31
C GLY A 208 3.35 4.03 -0.53
N SER A 209 4.45 3.67 -1.18
CA SER A 209 5.35 4.62 -1.86
C SER A 209 4.68 5.42 -2.99
N VAL A 210 3.73 4.83 -3.70
CA VAL A 210 3.03 5.51 -4.80
C VAL A 210 2.13 6.64 -4.28
N LEU A 211 1.34 6.38 -3.23
CA LEU A 211 0.44 7.38 -2.63
C LEU A 211 1.22 8.40 -1.77
N ALA A 212 2.28 7.96 -1.10
CA ALA A 212 3.14 8.84 -0.32
C ALA A 212 3.94 9.85 -1.18
N ALA A 213 4.15 9.55 -2.46
CA ALA A 213 4.81 10.47 -3.40
C ALA A 213 3.97 11.72 -3.73
N ARG A 214 2.68 11.74 -3.39
CA ARG A 214 1.80 12.91 -3.49
C ARG A 214 1.75 13.51 -4.91
N HIS A 215 1.61 12.66 -5.92
CA HIS A 215 1.46 13.11 -7.30
C HIS A 215 0.15 13.90 -7.47
N PRO A 216 0.19 15.18 -7.89
CA PRO A 216 -0.99 16.06 -7.89
C PRO A 216 -2.17 15.48 -8.67
N GLN A 217 -1.96 14.94 -9.88
CA GLN A 217 -3.04 14.36 -10.69
C GLN A 217 -3.72 13.21 -9.95
N LEU A 218 -2.94 12.30 -9.34
CA LEU A 218 -3.48 11.15 -8.59
C LEU A 218 -4.24 11.63 -7.34
N ASP A 219 -3.64 12.52 -6.56
CA ASP A 219 -4.24 13.06 -5.33
C ASP A 219 -5.54 13.82 -5.59
N ASP A 220 -5.56 14.67 -6.62
CA ASP A 220 -6.73 15.47 -6.97
C ASP A 220 -7.87 14.59 -7.50
N ARG A 221 -7.54 13.59 -8.33
CA ARG A 221 -8.53 12.65 -8.85
C ARG A 221 -9.11 11.77 -7.72
N ILE A 222 -8.29 11.26 -6.81
CA ILE A 222 -8.76 10.50 -5.62
C ILE A 222 -9.71 11.36 -4.80
N ARG A 223 -9.34 12.62 -4.50
CA ARG A 223 -10.18 13.55 -3.73
C ARG A 223 -11.52 13.80 -4.40
N ALA A 224 -11.52 14.08 -5.70
CA ALA A 224 -12.74 14.33 -6.47
C ALA A 224 -13.68 13.10 -6.46
N LEU A 225 -13.13 11.91 -6.68
CA LEU A 225 -13.91 10.67 -6.69
C LEU A 225 -14.44 10.28 -5.30
N LEU A 226 -13.66 10.49 -4.23
CA LEU A 226 -14.15 10.26 -2.87
C LEU A 226 -15.25 11.24 -2.48
N ALA A 227 -15.13 12.51 -2.86
CA ALA A 227 -16.17 13.51 -2.62
C ALA A 227 -17.51 13.13 -3.29
N ASP A 228 -17.46 12.45 -4.43
CA ASP A 228 -18.64 11.96 -5.16
C ASP A 228 -19.20 10.67 -4.53
N ARG A 229 -18.34 9.66 -4.30
CA ARG A 229 -18.76 8.28 -3.96
C ARG A 229 -18.85 7.99 -2.46
N ALA A 230 -18.10 8.73 -1.65
CA ALA A 230 -18.06 8.60 -0.20
C ALA A 230 -17.81 9.98 0.45
N PRO A 231 -18.79 10.91 0.37
CA PRO A 231 -18.60 12.33 0.70
C PRO A 231 -18.21 12.58 2.17
N LYS A 232 -18.41 11.61 3.05
CA LYS A 232 -18.00 11.69 4.45
C LYS A 232 -16.64 11.05 4.74
N ALA A 233 -16.00 10.45 3.73
CA ALA A 233 -14.66 9.89 3.86
C ALA A 233 -13.61 11.01 3.96
N VAL A 234 -12.72 10.91 4.93
CA VAL A 234 -11.63 11.87 5.16
C VAL A 234 -10.30 11.24 4.74
N ALA A 235 -9.87 11.54 3.52
CA ALA A 235 -8.62 11.01 2.98
C ALA A 235 -7.39 11.67 3.63
N ARG A 236 -6.44 10.86 4.11
CA ARG A 236 -5.15 11.30 4.67
C ARG A 236 -4.02 10.39 4.22
N VAL A 237 -2.87 10.97 3.88
CA VAL A 237 -1.67 10.18 3.58
C VAL A 237 -0.95 9.83 4.88
N VAL A 238 -0.57 8.56 5.01
CA VAL A 238 0.13 8.05 6.18
C VAL A 238 1.63 8.24 6.01
N ALA A 239 2.23 9.00 6.91
CA ALA A 239 3.68 9.19 6.98
C ALA A 239 4.34 8.29 8.06
N ALA A 240 3.56 7.78 9.00
CA ALA A 240 4.05 6.96 10.10
C ALA A 240 4.60 5.61 9.60
N ARG A 241 5.66 5.12 10.26
CA ARG A 241 6.26 3.83 9.92
C ARG A 241 5.28 2.68 10.24
N PRO A 242 5.12 1.69 9.35
CA PRO A 242 4.18 0.57 9.59
C PRO A 242 4.44 -0.21 10.89
N VAL A 243 5.70 -0.31 11.31
CA VAL A 243 6.07 -0.99 12.57
C VAL A 243 5.43 -0.35 13.80
N LEU A 244 5.17 0.96 13.79
CA LEU A 244 4.39 1.62 14.84
C LEU A 244 2.98 1.03 14.90
N GLY A 245 2.32 0.88 13.76
CA GLY A 245 0.98 0.31 13.70
C GLY A 245 0.94 -1.14 14.18
N ALA A 246 1.94 -1.95 13.83
CA ALA A 246 2.06 -3.31 14.34
C ALA A 246 2.20 -3.35 15.87
N ALA A 247 2.99 -2.44 16.45
CA ALA A 247 3.12 -2.31 17.90
C ALA A 247 1.79 -1.88 18.55
N LEU A 248 1.10 -0.88 17.97
CA LEU A 248 -0.20 -0.43 18.49
C LEU A 248 -1.27 -1.52 18.41
N LEU A 249 -1.33 -2.31 17.32
CA LEU A 249 -2.23 -3.47 17.22
C LEU A 249 -1.94 -4.52 18.31
N GLY A 250 -0.66 -4.72 18.63
CA GLY A 250 -0.28 -5.60 19.74
C GLY A 250 -0.75 -5.06 21.09
N LEU A 251 -0.64 -3.76 21.31
CA LEU A 251 -1.14 -3.10 22.53
C LEU A 251 -2.67 -3.16 22.63
N ASP A 252 -3.39 -2.95 21.52
CA ASP A 252 -4.84 -3.10 21.45
C ASP A 252 -5.25 -4.54 21.85
N GLN A 253 -4.52 -5.55 21.34
CA GLN A 253 -4.82 -6.97 21.60
C GLN A 253 -4.65 -7.37 23.05
N VAL A 254 -3.71 -6.75 23.77
CA VAL A 254 -3.48 -7.04 25.20
C VAL A 254 -4.23 -6.09 26.13
N GLY A 255 -5.05 -5.18 25.62
CA GLY A 255 -5.82 -4.22 26.41
C GLY A 255 -4.94 -3.22 27.14
N ALA A 256 -3.83 -2.78 26.53
CA ALA A 256 -2.92 -1.83 27.16
C ALA A 256 -3.59 -0.45 27.34
N ALA A 257 -3.22 0.25 28.39
CA ALA A 257 -3.74 1.59 28.69
C ALA A 257 -3.32 2.61 27.61
N THR A 258 -4.14 3.66 27.41
CA THR A 258 -3.93 4.71 26.39
C THR A 258 -2.57 5.40 26.52
N GLU A 259 -2.09 5.59 27.75
CA GLU A 259 -0.79 6.22 28.02
C GLU A 259 0.38 5.40 27.47
N VAL A 260 0.22 4.08 27.37
CA VAL A 260 1.22 3.19 26.75
C VAL A 260 1.25 3.39 25.24
N HIS A 261 0.08 3.54 24.60
CA HIS A 261 -0.03 3.85 23.19
C HIS A 261 0.63 5.19 22.87
N ALA A 262 0.31 6.26 23.65
CA ALA A 262 0.90 7.58 23.52
C ALA A 262 2.43 7.53 23.62
N ARG A 263 2.96 6.83 24.61
CA ARG A 263 4.42 6.70 24.80
C ARG A 263 5.10 6.00 23.61
N VAL A 264 4.48 4.95 23.05
CA VAL A 264 5.02 4.25 21.88
C VAL A 264 5.00 5.17 20.67
N ARG A 265 3.91 5.93 20.41
CA ARG A 265 3.85 6.92 19.34
C ARG A 265 4.96 7.96 19.46
N GLY A 266 5.09 8.60 20.61
CA GLY A 266 6.12 9.63 20.85
C GLY A 266 7.54 9.12 20.61
N HIS A 267 7.83 7.85 20.95
CA HIS A 267 9.13 7.24 20.65
C HIS A 267 9.40 7.15 19.13
N TYR A 268 8.42 6.75 18.32
CA TYR A 268 8.59 6.62 16.88
C TYR A 268 8.61 7.98 16.15
N GLU A 269 7.91 8.99 16.67
CA GLU A 269 7.94 10.35 16.14
C GLU A 269 9.29 11.02 16.39
N ALA A 270 9.84 10.89 17.60
CA ALA A 270 11.18 11.39 17.94
C ALA A 270 12.30 10.73 17.12
N ALA A 271 12.13 9.47 16.70
CA ALA A 271 13.10 8.75 15.86
C ALA A 271 12.97 9.08 14.36
N ALA A 272 11.97 9.84 13.95
CA ALA A 272 11.71 10.23 12.57
C ALA A 272 12.15 11.67 12.26
N SER A 273 12.39 12.50 13.29
CA SER A 273 12.98 13.84 13.25
C SER A 273 14.51 13.79 13.27
#